data_12cff54b105674b337f19872fce4cf38
#
_entry.id   12cff54b105674b337f19872fce4cf38
#
_cell.length_a   1.000
_cell.length_b   1.000
_cell.length_c   1.000
_cell.angle_alpha   90.00
_cell.angle_beta   90.00
_cell.angle_gamma   90.00
#
_symmetry.space_group_name_H-M   'P 1'
#
loop_
_entity.id
_entity.type
_entity.pdbx_description
1 polymer ?
#
loop_
_entity_poly.entity_id
_entity_poly.type
_entity_poly.pdbx_seq_one_letter_code
_entity_poly.pdbx_strand_id
1 'polypeptide(L)'
;LLEKPDILLLDEPTNYLDVQHIEWLKRYLQDYENAFILISHDIPFLNSVVNLIYHMENQKLDRYVGDYDRFMEVYEMKKSQLEAAYNRQQAEIAKLQDFVARNKARVATRNMAMSRQKKLDKMEVIELAKEKPKPEFHFLNARATGKLIFETKDLVIGYDEPLSKPLNFLMERGEKIAVIGANGIGKTTFLKSIQGLIPAISGTVEVGDYQFPGYFEQEMAPGNTTTCIEEIWKEFPSYTQYE
;
A
#
# COMPACT_ATOMS: atom_id res chain seq x y z
N LEU A 1 -4.29 19.34 -19.28
CA LEU A 1 -3.69 18.63 -20.44
C LEU A 1 -3.98 19.33 -21.76
N LEU A 2 -5.14 19.98 -21.93
CA LEU A 2 -5.52 20.68 -23.17
C LEU A 2 -4.65 21.92 -23.48
N GLU A 3 -4.09 22.55 -22.47
CA GLU A 3 -3.26 23.75 -22.58
C GLU A 3 -1.81 23.48 -23.00
N LYS A 4 -1.41 22.22 -23.13
CA LYS A 4 -0.04 21.76 -23.44
C LYS A 4 1.02 22.52 -22.64
N PRO A 5 1.01 22.40 -21.31
CA PRO A 5 1.97 23.12 -20.46
C PRO A 5 3.40 22.64 -20.71
N ASP A 6 4.38 23.49 -20.43
CA ASP A 6 5.81 23.14 -20.56
C ASP A 6 6.24 22.05 -19.57
N ILE A 7 5.56 21.95 -18.42
CA ILE A 7 5.83 20.93 -17.39
C ILE A 7 4.50 20.44 -16.83
N LEU A 8 4.33 19.11 -16.74
CA LEU A 8 3.20 18.48 -16.06
C LEU A 8 3.61 18.04 -14.65
N LEU A 9 2.78 18.38 -13.67
CA LEU A 9 2.88 17.87 -12.30
C LEU A 9 1.64 17.02 -12.02
N LEU A 10 1.83 15.71 -11.83
CA LEU A 10 0.77 14.74 -11.73
C LEU A 10 0.87 14.02 -10.39
N ASP A 11 -0.15 14.15 -9.55
CA ASP A 11 -0.25 13.45 -8.27
C ASP A 11 -1.39 12.44 -8.36
N GLU A 12 -1.03 11.14 -8.30
CA GLU A 12 -1.93 9.98 -8.39
C GLU A 12 -2.97 10.09 -9.55
N PRO A 13 -2.53 10.35 -10.79
CA PRO A 13 -3.46 10.64 -11.89
C PRO A 13 -4.26 9.42 -12.34
N THR A 14 -3.89 8.22 -11.93
CA THR A 14 -4.62 6.97 -12.23
C THR A 14 -5.81 6.74 -11.30
N ASN A 15 -5.87 7.46 -10.17
CA ASN A 15 -6.98 7.37 -9.25
C ASN A 15 -8.29 7.77 -9.94
N TYR A 16 -9.35 7.01 -9.69
CA TYR A 16 -10.69 7.23 -10.25
C TYR A 16 -10.82 7.06 -11.78
N LEU A 17 -9.73 6.69 -12.48
CA LEU A 17 -9.79 6.37 -13.90
C LEU A 17 -10.13 4.88 -14.11
N ASP A 18 -10.87 4.60 -15.17
CA ASP A 18 -11.03 3.24 -15.65
C ASP A 18 -9.88 2.82 -16.58
N VAL A 19 -9.84 1.54 -16.95
CA VAL A 19 -8.76 0.96 -17.75
C VAL A 19 -8.56 1.68 -19.07
N GLN A 20 -9.64 2.15 -19.71
CA GLN A 20 -9.55 2.84 -21.01
C GLN A 20 -8.90 4.21 -20.86
N HIS A 21 -9.25 4.94 -19.82
CA HIS A 21 -8.68 6.26 -19.52
C HIS A 21 -7.22 6.14 -19.05
N ILE A 22 -6.87 5.10 -18.28
CA ILE A 22 -5.47 4.82 -17.92
C ILE A 22 -4.62 4.53 -19.17
N GLU A 23 -5.12 3.70 -20.10
CA GLU A 23 -4.39 3.42 -21.34
C GLU A 23 -4.25 4.66 -22.22
N TRP A 24 -5.26 5.52 -22.26
CA TRP A 24 -5.17 6.80 -22.97
C TRP A 24 -4.11 7.71 -22.32
N LEU A 25 -4.13 7.85 -20.98
CA LEU A 25 -3.17 8.68 -20.24
C LEU A 25 -1.74 8.17 -20.43
N LYS A 26 -1.55 6.86 -20.40
CA LYS A 26 -0.26 6.22 -20.65
C LYS A 26 0.31 6.60 -22.01
N ARG A 27 -0.48 6.45 -23.08
CA ARG A 27 -0.07 6.85 -24.44
C ARG A 27 0.25 8.32 -24.51
N TYR A 28 -0.60 9.16 -23.92
CA TYR A 28 -0.39 10.61 -23.88
C TYR A 28 0.94 10.97 -23.22
N LEU A 29 1.30 10.34 -22.09
CA LEU A 29 2.56 10.61 -21.39
C LEU A 29 3.78 10.02 -22.09
N GLN A 30 3.63 8.89 -22.79
CA GLN A 30 4.70 8.33 -23.62
C GLN A 30 5.06 9.22 -24.80
N ASP A 31 4.08 9.88 -25.39
CA ASP A 31 4.24 10.79 -26.53
C ASP A 31 4.49 12.25 -26.10
N TYR A 32 4.53 12.52 -24.79
CA TYR A 32 4.71 13.87 -24.28
C TYR A 32 6.14 14.35 -24.45
N GLU A 33 6.33 15.39 -25.25
CA GLU A 33 7.65 15.92 -25.66
C GLU A 33 8.38 16.65 -24.52
N ASN A 34 7.63 17.23 -23.56
CA ASN A 34 8.19 18.01 -22.47
C ASN A 34 8.37 17.15 -21.21
N ALA A 35 8.86 17.78 -20.14
CA ALA A 35 9.08 17.08 -18.87
C ALA A 35 7.79 16.94 -18.05
N PHE A 36 7.70 15.87 -17.28
CA PHE A 36 6.68 15.72 -16.25
C PHE A 36 7.24 15.15 -14.96
N ILE A 37 6.57 15.43 -13.85
CA ILE A 37 6.78 14.78 -12.55
C ILE A 37 5.49 14.03 -12.22
N LEU A 38 5.65 12.76 -11.89
CA LEU A 38 4.54 11.85 -11.60
C LEU A 38 4.74 11.23 -10.22
N ILE A 39 3.71 11.34 -9.37
CA ILE A 39 3.58 10.57 -8.13
C ILE A 39 2.51 9.52 -8.38
N SER A 40 2.82 8.24 -8.18
CA SER A 40 1.85 7.15 -8.30
C SER A 40 2.31 5.92 -7.52
N HIS A 41 1.34 5.13 -7.08
CA HIS A 41 1.55 3.80 -6.51
C HIS A 41 1.21 2.66 -7.50
N ASP A 42 0.76 3.01 -8.71
CA ASP A 42 0.49 2.07 -9.81
C ASP A 42 1.81 1.69 -10.51
N ILE A 43 2.44 0.61 -10.04
CA ILE A 43 3.74 0.16 -10.56
C ILE A 43 3.72 -0.17 -12.05
N PRO A 44 2.73 -0.90 -12.60
CA PRO A 44 2.60 -1.13 -14.04
C PRO A 44 2.53 0.16 -14.86
N PHE A 45 1.82 1.15 -14.36
CA PHE A 45 1.74 2.46 -15.01
C PHE A 45 3.10 3.19 -14.96
N LEU A 46 3.76 3.25 -13.79
CA LEU A 46 5.09 3.84 -13.64
C LEU A 46 6.09 3.23 -14.62
N ASN A 47 6.20 1.90 -14.66
CA ASN A 47 7.11 1.19 -15.54
C ASN A 47 6.90 1.50 -17.02
N SER A 48 5.68 1.91 -17.39
CA SER A 48 5.36 2.20 -18.78
C SER A 48 5.69 3.62 -19.23
N VAL A 49 5.80 4.58 -18.32
CA VAL A 49 5.89 6.01 -18.67
C VAL A 49 7.12 6.73 -18.11
N VAL A 50 7.80 6.19 -17.06
CA VAL A 50 8.94 6.87 -16.45
C VAL A 50 10.27 6.25 -16.87
N ASN A 51 11.33 7.06 -16.93
CA ASN A 51 12.71 6.67 -17.18
C ASN A 51 13.67 7.13 -16.09
N LEU A 52 13.14 7.78 -15.07
CA LEU A 52 13.89 8.34 -13.95
C LEU A 52 13.04 8.31 -12.69
N ILE A 53 13.59 7.75 -11.60
CA ILE A 53 12.94 7.66 -10.30
C ILE A 53 13.69 8.52 -9.29
N TYR A 54 12.93 9.30 -8.54
CA TYR A 54 13.40 9.94 -7.33
C TYR A 54 12.74 9.28 -6.12
N HIS A 55 13.54 8.61 -5.30
CA HIS A 55 13.08 7.95 -4.08
C HIS A 55 13.32 8.85 -2.87
N MET A 56 12.25 9.14 -2.15
CA MET A 56 12.30 9.96 -0.93
C MET A 56 12.25 9.06 0.30
N GLU A 57 13.37 9.00 1.01
CA GLU A 57 13.50 8.22 2.23
C GLU A 57 14.44 8.94 3.23
N ASN A 58 14.14 8.87 4.53
CA ASN A 58 14.97 9.46 5.59
C ASN A 58 15.34 10.93 5.34
N GLN A 59 14.39 11.75 4.87
CA GLN A 59 14.56 13.18 4.53
C GLN A 59 15.59 13.42 3.40
N LYS A 60 15.90 12.40 2.62
CA LYS A 60 16.79 12.47 1.45
C LYS A 60 16.01 12.14 0.20
N LEU A 61 16.49 12.66 -0.91
CA LEU A 61 15.94 12.42 -2.24
C LEU A 61 17.03 11.82 -3.11
N ASP A 62 16.94 10.52 -3.36
CA ASP A 62 17.93 9.78 -4.15
C ASP A 62 17.44 9.55 -5.58
N ARG A 63 18.34 9.78 -6.54
CA ARG A 63 18.06 9.67 -7.96
C ARG A 63 18.48 8.31 -8.52
N TYR A 64 17.57 7.66 -9.24
CA TYR A 64 17.79 6.38 -9.93
C TYR A 64 17.38 6.49 -11.39
N VAL A 65 18.27 6.07 -12.29
CA VAL A 65 18.00 6.07 -13.74
C VAL A 65 17.39 4.72 -14.12
N GLY A 66 16.28 4.76 -14.82
CA GLY A 66 15.49 3.61 -15.26
C GLY A 66 14.05 3.69 -14.78
N ASP A 67 13.32 2.62 -15.01
CA ASP A 67 11.97 2.38 -14.55
C ASP A 67 11.93 1.91 -13.08
N TYR A 68 10.73 1.59 -12.59
CA TYR A 68 10.54 1.17 -11.21
C TYR A 68 11.22 -0.18 -10.90
N ASP A 69 11.19 -1.13 -11.83
CA ASP A 69 11.80 -2.45 -11.62
C ASP A 69 13.31 -2.33 -11.48
N ARG A 70 13.94 -1.52 -12.33
CA ARG A 70 15.36 -1.22 -12.23
C ARG A 70 15.73 -0.48 -10.95
N PHE A 71 14.89 0.46 -10.52
CA PHE A 71 15.05 1.12 -9.23
C PHE A 71 15.05 0.10 -8.08
N MET A 72 14.09 -0.82 -8.05
CA MET A 72 13.99 -1.82 -6.99
C MET A 72 15.21 -2.73 -6.91
N GLU A 73 15.72 -3.20 -8.06
CA GLU A 73 16.96 -4.01 -8.09
C GLU A 73 18.13 -3.27 -7.46
N VAL A 74 18.34 -2.00 -7.84
CA VAL A 74 19.47 -1.20 -7.34
C VAL A 74 19.26 -0.84 -5.87
N TYR A 75 18.03 -0.55 -5.46
CA TYR A 75 17.68 -0.23 -4.07
C TYR A 75 17.94 -1.42 -3.14
N GLU A 76 17.46 -2.62 -3.49
CA GLU A 76 17.68 -3.83 -2.70
C GLU A 76 19.17 -4.20 -2.61
N MET A 77 19.91 -4.05 -3.71
CA MET A 77 21.35 -4.26 -3.71
C MET A 77 22.06 -3.29 -2.76
N LYS A 78 21.75 -2.00 -2.81
CA LYS A 78 22.32 -0.98 -1.90
C LYS A 78 21.94 -1.26 -0.44
N LYS A 79 20.68 -1.62 -0.17
CA LYS A 79 20.20 -1.98 1.17
C LYS A 79 20.99 -3.17 1.73
N SER A 80 21.13 -4.24 0.96
CA SER A 80 21.91 -5.42 1.36
C SER A 80 23.39 -5.10 1.62
N GLN A 81 24.01 -4.25 0.77
CA GLN A 81 25.38 -3.80 0.98
C GLN A 81 25.53 -2.98 2.27
N LEU A 82 24.60 -2.08 2.55
CA LEU A 82 24.59 -1.27 3.76
C LEU A 82 24.44 -2.14 5.02
N GLU A 83 23.53 -3.12 4.99
CA GLU A 83 23.34 -4.09 6.08
C GLU A 83 24.60 -4.94 6.32
N ALA A 84 25.24 -5.41 5.25
CA ALA A 84 26.48 -6.14 5.37
C ALA A 84 27.63 -5.29 5.95
N ALA A 85 27.73 -4.02 5.54
CA ALA A 85 28.71 -3.07 6.08
C ALA A 85 28.43 -2.78 7.56
N TYR A 86 27.19 -2.55 7.94
CA TYR A 86 26.76 -2.37 9.33
C TYR A 86 27.15 -3.58 10.19
N ASN A 87 26.80 -4.78 9.79
CA ASN A 87 27.09 -6.00 10.54
C ASN A 87 28.62 -6.20 10.72
N ARG A 88 29.42 -5.92 9.69
CA ARG A 88 30.89 -5.97 9.79
C ARG A 88 31.41 -4.92 10.77
N GLN A 89 30.89 -3.71 10.73
CA GLN A 89 31.30 -2.65 11.64
C GLN A 89 30.90 -2.96 13.09
N GLN A 90 29.68 -3.46 13.32
CA GLN A 90 29.25 -3.88 14.67
C GLN A 90 30.12 -4.98 15.24
N ALA A 91 30.51 -5.97 14.44
CA ALA A 91 31.44 -7.03 14.85
C ALA A 91 32.85 -6.45 15.18
N GLU A 92 33.33 -5.46 14.43
CA GLU A 92 34.60 -4.78 14.74
C GLU A 92 34.51 -3.97 16.05
N ILE A 93 33.43 -3.20 16.20
CA ILE A 93 33.14 -2.43 17.44
C ILE A 93 33.15 -3.37 18.65
N ALA A 94 32.41 -4.48 18.58
CA ALA A 94 32.33 -5.45 19.67
C ALA A 94 33.70 -6.02 20.03
N LYS A 95 34.54 -6.38 19.03
CA LYS A 95 35.92 -6.86 19.25
C LYS A 95 36.81 -5.81 19.92
N LEU A 96 36.69 -4.55 19.50
CA LEU A 96 37.47 -3.46 20.07
C LEU A 96 37.05 -3.16 21.50
N GLN A 97 35.73 -3.14 21.77
CA GLN A 97 35.17 -2.94 23.12
C GLN A 97 35.60 -4.06 24.09
N ASP A 98 35.49 -5.32 23.69
CA ASP A 98 35.92 -6.46 24.47
C ASP A 98 37.43 -6.40 24.80
N PHE A 99 38.27 -6.06 23.81
CA PHE A 99 39.69 -5.86 24.03
C PHE A 99 39.98 -4.77 25.05
N VAL A 100 39.34 -3.60 24.90
CA VAL A 100 39.48 -2.48 25.82
C VAL A 100 39.05 -2.87 27.22
N ALA A 101 37.90 -3.54 27.38
CA ALA A 101 37.38 -3.98 28.68
C ALA A 101 38.36 -4.89 29.40
N ARG A 102 38.96 -5.88 28.71
CA ARG A 102 39.91 -6.85 29.30
C ARG A 102 41.27 -6.25 29.61
N ASN A 103 41.72 -5.20 28.93
CA ASN A 103 43.09 -4.72 28.98
C ASN A 103 43.26 -3.35 29.64
N LYS A 104 42.19 -2.58 29.87
CA LYS A 104 42.23 -1.22 30.43
C LYS A 104 42.84 -1.15 31.83
N ALA A 105 42.64 -2.18 32.66
CA ALA A 105 43.14 -2.23 34.03
C ALA A 105 44.61 -2.75 34.17
N ARG A 106 45.17 -3.35 33.13
CA ARG A 106 46.52 -3.94 33.17
C ARG A 106 47.58 -2.92 32.74
N VAL A 107 48.57 -2.68 33.58
CA VAL A 107 49.64 -1.68 33.31
C VAL A 107 50.36 -1.94 31.95
N ALA A 108 50.69 -3.21 31.69
CA ALA A 108 51.45 -3.59 30.46
C ALA A 108 50.63 -3.36 29.16
N THR A 109 49.30 -3.44 29.18
CA THR A 109 48.46 -3.34 27.97
C THR A 109 47.60 -2.08 27.91
N ARG A 110 47.68 -1.22 28.92
CA ARG A 110 46.87 -0.01 29.07
C ARG A 110 47.01 0.92 27.87
N ASN A 111 48.24 1.16 27.37
CA ASN A 111 48.47 2.04 26.24
C ASN A 111 47.84 1.50 24.95
N MET A 112 47.84 0.17 24.76
CA MET A 112 47.20 -0.47 23.60
C MET A 112 45.68 -0.36 23.73
N ALA A 113 45.13 -0.53 24.93
CA ALA A 113 43.67 -0.37 25.18
C ALA A 113 43.21 1.06 24.95
N MET A 114 44.01 2.06 25.40
CA MET A 114 43.75 3.49 25.14
C MET A 114 43.80 3.86 23.65
N SER A 115 44.72 3.28 22.90
CA SER A 115 44.81 3.49 21.43
C SER A 115 43.54 2.94 20.73
N ARG A 116 43.09 1.75 21.12
CA ARG A 116 41.87 1.17 20.57
C ARG A 116 40.60 1.90 20.99
N GLN A 117 40.55 2.42 22.23
CA GLN A 117 39.47 3.30 22.65
C GLN A 117 39.37 4.55 21.78
N LYS A 118 40.52 5.21 21.51
CA LYS A 118 40.55 6.37 20.61
C LYS A 118 40.09 6.03 19.20
N LYS A 119 40.32 4.80 18.70
CA LYS A 119 39.80 4.34 17.40
C LYS A 119 38.29 4.24 17.45
N LEU A 120 37.72 3.66 18.52
CA LEU A 120 36.27 3.57 18.73
C LEU A 120 35.62 4.96 18.80
N ASP A 121 36.22 5.89 19.56
CA ASP A 121 35.69 7.24 19.74
C ASP A 121 35.69 8.07 18.46
N LYS A 122 36.54 7.72 17.48
CA LYS A 122 36.63 8.39 16.18
C LYS A 122 35.86 7.68 15.07
N MET A 123 35.28 6.52 15.35
CA MET A 123 34.60 5.72 14.33
C MET A 123 33.22 6.32 14.06
N GLU A 124 32.96 6.69 12.81
CA GLU A 124 31.63 7.04 12.35
C GLU A 124 30.78 5.77 12.33
N VAL A 125 29.76 5.71 13.17
CA VAL A 125 28.88 4.55 13.27
C VAL A 125 27.86 4.60 12.16
N ILE A 126 27.77 3.52 11.37
CA ILE A 126 26.73 3.37 10.36
C ILE A 126 25.39 3.21 11.11
N GLU A 127 24.43 4.05 10.80
CA GLU A 127 23.08 3.93 11.31
C GLU A 127 22.19 3.28 10.24
N LEU A 128 21.58 2.17 10.58
CA LEU A 128 20.49 1.63 9.77
C LEU A 128 19.20 2.37 10.09
N ALA A 129 18.46 2.73 9.04
CA ALA A 129 17.12 3.22 9.23
C ALA A 129 16.29 2.17 10.02
N LYS A 130 15.63 2.61 11.08
CA LYS A 130 14.72 1.72 11.81
C LYS A 130 13.60 1.30 10.86
N GLU A 131 13.55 0.01 10.54
CA GLU A 131 12.40 -0.50 9.81
C GLU A 131 11.14 -0.24 10.64
N LYS A 132 10.16 0.41 10.00
CA LYS A 132 8.85 0.53 10.62
C LYS A 132 8.28 -0.88 10.76
N PRO A 133 7.75 -1.25 11.93
CA PRO A 133 7.11 -2.56 12.08
C PRO A 133 6.02 -2.69 11.02
N LYS A 134 6.09 -3.77 10.26
CA LYS A 134 5.03 -4.09 9.30
C LYS A 134 3.81 -4.52 10.11
N PRO A 135 2.65 -3.91 9.90
CA PRO A 135 1.44 -4.35 10.59
C PRO A 135 1.12 -5.78 10.14
N GLU A 136 0.96 -6.67 11.10
CA GLU A 136 0.47 -8.02 10.87
C GLU A 136 -1.03 -8.05 11.17
N PHE A 137 -1.83 -8.40 10.17
CA PHE A 137 -3.27 -8.51 10.33
C PHE A 137 -3.65 -9.99 10.49
N HIS A 138 -4.22 -10.34 11.63
CA HIS A 138 -4.78 -11.66 11.88
C HIS A 138 -6.29 -11.59 11.83
N PHE A 139 -6.86 -11.98 10.68
CA PHE A 139 -8.31 -12.05 10.55
C PHE A 139 -8.83 -13.33 11.24
N LEU A 140 -9.82 -13.16 12.12
CA LEU A 140 -10.51 -14.30 12.70
C LEU A 140 -11.32 -15.03 11.62
N ASN A 141 -11.33 -16.36 11.69
CA ASN A 141 -12.14 -17.15 10.77
C ASN A 141 -13.61 -16.83 10.99
N ALA A 142 -14.29 -16.42 9.91
CA ALA A 142 -15.74 -16.25 9.92
C ALA A 142 -16.45 -17.61 10.11
N ARG A 143 -17.68 -17.57 10.57
CA ARG A 143 -18.55 -18.76 10.59
C ARG A 143 -18.68 -19.32 9.17
N ALA A 144 -18.85 -20.63 9.06
CA ALA A 144 -19.18 -21.25 7.78
C ALA A 144 -20.54 -20.75 7.32
N THR A 145 -20.59 -20.03 6.20
CA THR A 145 -21.84 -19.61 5.53
C THR A 145 -22.50 -20.79 4.84
N GLY A 146 -23.76 -20.66 4.47
CA GLY A 146 -24.45 -21.56 3.54
C GLY A 146 -23.69 -21.68 2.20
N LYS A 147 -24.18 -22.57 1.32
CA LYS A 147 -23.60 -22.74 -0.03
C LYS A 147 -23.88 -21.49 -0.88
N LEU A 148 -25.11 -21.01 -0.86
CA LEU A 148 -25.54 -19.79 -1.54
C LEU A 148 -25.02 -18.55 -0.79
N ILE A 149 -24.43 -17.63 -1.50
CA ILE A 149 -24.06 -16.31 -0.99
C ILE A 149 -25.05 -15.27 -1.48
N PHE A 150 -25.14 -15.03 -2.78
CA PHE A 150 -26.12 -14.16 -3.40
C PHE A 150 -26.69 -14.79 -4.65
N GLU A 151 -28.00 -14.69 -4.86
CA GLU A 151 -28.65 -14.98 -6.13
C GLU A 151 -29.52 -13.80 -6.52
N THR A 152 -29.44 -13.35 -7.76
CA THR A 152 -30.30 -12.31 -8.29
C THR A 152 -31.14 -12.87 -9.45
N LYS A 153 -32.42 -12.53 -9.49
CA LYS A 153 -33.35 -12.90 -10.55
C LYS A 153 -33.96 -11.65 -11.15
N ASP A 154 -33.60 -11.42 -12.43
CA ASP A 154 -34.04 -10.27 -13.22
C ASP A 154 -33.85 -8.92 -12.52
N LEU A 155 -32.75 -8.80 -11.77
CA LEU A 155 -32.40 -7.62 -10.98
C LEU A 155 -32.12 -6.44 -11.89
N VAL A 156 -32.90 -5.37 -11.76
CA VAL A 156 -32.63 -4.07 -12.40
C VAL A 156 -32.18 -3.09 -11.33
N ILE A 157 -30.96 -2.60 -11.48
CA ILE A 157 -30.35 -1.64 -10.57
C ILE A 157 -30.50 -0.22 -11.12
N GLY A 158 -30.55 0.76 -10.23
CA GLY A 158 -30.65 2.17 -10.56
C GLY A 158 -31.05 2.99 -9.36
N TYR A 159 -31.31 4.25 -9.59
CA TYR A 159 -31.89 5.17 -8.63
C TYR A 159 -33.31 5.55 -9.11
N ASP A 160 -33.46 6.69 -9.75
CA ASP A 160 -34.72 7.12 -10.36
C ASP A 160 -34.93 6.46 -11.73
N GLU A 161 -33.84 6.16 -12.43
CA GLU A 161 -33.84 5.53 -13.73
C GLU A 161 -33.02 4.22 -13.72
N PRO A 162 -33.39 3.23 -14.55
CA PRO A 162 -32.65 1.99 -14.70
C PRO A 162 -31.25 2.21 -15.25
N LEU A 163 -30.22 1.74 -14.53
CA LEU A 163 -28.84 1.72 -14.96
C LEU A 163 -28.45 0.39 -15.64
N SER A 164 -29.26 -0.64 -15.51
CA SER A 164 -28.98 -1.95 -16.08
C SER A 164 -30.18 -2.55 -16.79
N LYS A 165 -29.91 -3.50 -17.69
CA LYS A 165 -30.88 -4.52 -18.07
C LYS A 165 -31.05 -5.52 -16.94
N PRO A 166 -32.06 -6.42 -16.98
CA PRO A 166 -32.20 -7.47 -15.98
C PRO A 166 -30.91 -8.29 -15.83
N LEU A 167 -30.41 -8.35 -14.59
CA LEU A 167 -29.18 -9.03 -14.20
C LEU A 167 -29.54 -10.32 -13.47
N ASN A 168 -28.96 -11.43 -13.93
CA ASN A 168 -29.01 -12.73 -13.26
C ASN A 168 -27.59 -13.08 -12.82
N PHE A 169 -27.38 -13.16 -11.52
CA PHE A 169 -26.08 -13.34 -10.89
C PHE A 169 -26.21 -14.37 -9.79
N LEU A 170 -25.27 -15.28 -9.72
CA LEU A 170 -25.15 -16.28 -8.68
C LEU A 170 -23.73 -16.25 -8.10
N MET A 171 -23.65 -16.26 -6.78
CA MET A 171 -22.40 -16.39 -6.04
C MET A 171 -22.51 -17.50 -5.01
N GLU A 172 -21.62 -18.46 -5.09
CA GLU A 172 -21.50 -19.55 -4.12
C GLU A 172 -20.31 -19.36 -3.18
N ARG A 173 -20.36 -20.06 -2.04
CA ARG A 173 -19.30 -19.99 -1.03
C ARG A 173 -17.94 -20.41 -1.61
N GLY A 174 -16.94 -19.57 -1.36
CA GLY A 174 -15.55 -19.78 -1.81
C GLY A 174 -15.23 -19.12 -3.14
N GLU A 175 -16.21 -18.63 -3.88
CA GLU A 175 -15.97 -17.87 -5.10
C GLU A 175 -15.40 -16.48 -4.79
N LYS A 176 -14.52 -16.01 -5.67
CA LYS A 176 -13.91 -14.68 -5.64
C LYS A 176 -14.19 -14.00 -6.96
N ILE A 177 -15.09 -13.03 -6.95
CA ILE A 177 -15.63 -12.44 -8.17
C ILE A 177 -15.12 -10.99 -8.30
N ALA A 178 -14.63 -10.62 -9.48
CA ALA A 178 -14.31 -9.24 -9.84
C ALA A 178 -15.39 -8.68 -10.77
N VAL A 179 -15.95 -7.52 -10.45
CA VAL A 179 -16.87 -6.78 -11.32
C VAL A 179 -16.08 -5.68 -12.02
N ILE A 180 -15.92 -5.80 -13.33
CA ILE A 180 -15.14 -4.88 -14.17
C ILE A 180 -16.04 -4.13 -15.15
N GLY A 181 -15.59 -2.97 -15.63
CA GLY A 181 -16.29 -2.16 -16.62
C GLY A 181 -15.97 -0.67 -16.47
N ALA A 182 -16.41 0.14 -17.42
CA ALA A 182 -16.19 1.59 -17.43
C ALA A 182 -16.75 2.29 -16.18
N ASN A 183 -16.33 3.52 -15.94
CA ASN A 183 -16.88 4.32 -14.85
C ASN A 183 -18.33 4.72 -15.16
N GLY A 184 -19.14 4.82 -14.13
CA GLY A 184 -20.53 5.23 -14.23
C GLY A 184 -21.54 4.15 -14.68
N ILE A 185 -21.11 2.94 -15.06
CA ILE A 185 -22.05 1.88 -15.52
C ILE A 185 -22.85 1.18 -14.40
N GLY A 186 -22.66 1.58 -13.14
CA GLY A 186 -23.45 1.04 -12.03
C GLY A 186 -22.77 -0.07 -11.22
N LYS A 187 -21.44 -0.29 -11.30
CA LYS A 187 -20.73 -1.31 -10.51
C LYS A 187 -20.96 -1.17 -9.00
N THR A 188 -20.78 0.02 -8.48
CA THR A 188 -21.01 0.34 -7.06
C THR A 188 -22.49 0.22 -6.69
N THR A 189 -23.39 0.65 -7.59
CA THR A 189 -24.84 0.52 -7.42
C THR A 189 -25.22 -0.95 -7.33
N PHE A 190 -24.65 -1.82 -8.18
CA PHE A 190 -24.86 -3.26 -8.10
C PHE A 190 -24.43 -3.83 -6.74
N LEU A 191 -23.22 -3.51 -6.26
CA LEU A 191 -22.76 -3.97 -4.95
C LEU A 191 -23.65 -3.48 -3.81
N LYS A 192 -24.13 -2.25 -3.85
CA LYS A 192 -25.04 -1.68 -2.85
C LYS A 192 -26.44 -2.33 -2.93
N SER A 193 -26.90 -2.63 -4.15
CA SER A 193 -28.22 -3.27 -4.33
C SER A 193 -28.25 -4.72 -3.84
N ILE A 194 -27.23 -5.53 -4.10
CA ILE A 194 -27.17 -6.91 -3.61
C ILE A 194 -27.06 -7.00 -2.09
N GLN A 195 -26.52 -5.96 -1.45
CA GLN A 195 -26.47 -5.84 0.02
C GLN A 195 -27.74 -5.21 0.62
N GLY A 196 -28.69 -4.80 -0.19
CA GLY A 196 -29.91 -4.13 0.26
C GLY A 196 -29.71 -2.69 0.77
N LEU A 197 -28.53 -2.09 0.52
CA LEU A 197 -28.24 -0.68 0.87
C LEU A 197 -28.96 0.31 -0.06
N ILE A 198 -29.25 -0.11 -1.27
CA ILE A 198 -30.04 0.63 -2.26
C ILE A 198 -31.16 -0.30 -2.76
N PRO A 199 -32.42 0.15 -2.80
CA PRO A 199 -33.49 -0.67 -3.33
C PRO A 199 -33.30 -0.94 -4.81
N ALA A 200 -33.61 -2.14 -5.26
CA ALA A 200 -33.68 -2.49 -6.66
C ALA A 200 -34.87 -1.82 -7.33
N ILE A 201 -34.79 -1.45 -8.59
CA ILE A 201 -35.91 -0.95 -9.38
C ILE A 201 -36.91 -2.10 -9.64
N SER A 202 -36.38 -3.27 -9.98
CA SER A 202 -37.17 -4.50 -10.15
C SER A 202 -36.30 -5.76 -9.97
N GLY A 203 -36.92 -6.92 -9.95
CA GLY A 203 -36.27 -8.19 -9.70
C GLY A 203 -36.11 -8.49 -8.22
N THR A 204 -35.40 -9.54 -7.90
CA THR A 204 -35.18 -10.01 -6.53
C THR A 204 -33.69 -10.31 -6.26
N VAL A 205 -33.31 -10.10 -5.01
CA VAL A 205 -32.03 -10.52 -4.46
C VAL A 205 -32.30 -11.52 -3.35
N GLU A 206 -31.78 -12.72 -3.50
CA GLU A 206 -31.82 -13.76 -2.47
C GLU A 206 -30.44 -13.78 -1.78
N VAL A 207 -30.43 -13.61 -0.48
CA VAL A 207 -29.24 -13.63 0.36
C VAL A 207 -29.19 -14.96 1.10
N GLY A 208 -28.12 -15.68 1.03
CA GLY A 208 -27.93 -16.96 1.71
C GLY A 208 -27.94 -16.81 3.24
N ASP A 209 -28.10 -17.94 3.93
CA ASP A 209 -28.15 -17.98 5.39
C ASP A 209 -26.82 -17.70 6.07
N TYR A 210 -26.87 -17.13 7.27
CA TYR A 210 -25.72 -16.91 8.18
C TYR A 210 -24.61 -16.04 7.61
N GLN A 211 -24.97 -15.00 6.87
CA GLN A 211 -23.99 -14.05 6.29
C GLN A 211 -23.85 -12.80 7.13
N PHE A 212 -22.60 -12.31 7.22
CA PHE A 212 -22.24 -10.99 7.72
C PHE A 212 -21.43 -10.29 6.65
N PRO A 213 -22.05 -9.57 5.71
CA PRO A 213 -21.35 -8.87 4.66
C PRO A 213 -20.55 -7.70 5.24
N GLY A 214 -19.26 -7.65 4.98
CA GLY A 214 -18.42 -6.47 5.19
C GLY A 214 -18.39 -5.66 3.90
N TYR A 215 -18.63 -4.35 3.98
CA TYR A 215 -18.56 -3.45 2.84
C TYR A 215 -17.46 -2.42 3.06
N PHE A 216 -16.46 -2.43 2.18
CA PHE A 216 -15.38 -1.45 2.18
C PHE A 216 -15.64 -0.43 1.09
N GLU A 217 -15.97 0.79 1.49
CA GLU A 217 -16.20 1.89 0.55
C GLU A 217 -14.89 2.51 0.07
N GLN A 218 -14.92 3.04 -1.16
CA GLN A 218 -13.76 3.73 -1.76
C GLN A 218 -13.44 5.03 -1.04
N GLU A 219 -14.46 5.75 -0.57
CA GLU A 219 -14.34 6.99 0.18
C GLU A 219 -15.12 6.90 1.48
N MET A 220 -14.52 7.36 2.57
CA MET A 220 -15.21 7.49 3.84
C MET A 220 -16.12 8.73 3.80
N ALA A 221 -17.28 8.62 4.41
CA ALA A 221 -18.20 9.75 4.55
C ALA A 221 -17.50 10.92 5.25
N PRO A 222 -17.57 12.15 4.70
CA PRO A 222 -16.96 13.31 5.33
C PRO A 222 -17.66 13.63 6.65
N GLY A 223 -16.89 14.12 7.63
CA GLY A 223 -17.44 14.62 8.89
C GLY A 223 -17.27 13.70 10.10
N ASN A 224 -16.53 12.61 9.97
CA ASN A 224 -16.16 11.82 11.14
C ASN A 224 -15.08 12.56 11.95
N THR A 225 -15.42 12.96 13.17
CA THR A 225 -14.54 13.69 14.12
C THR A 225 -13.93 12.78 15.17
N THR A 226 -14.23 11.48 15.15
CA THR A 226 -13.68 10.50 16.09
C THR A 226 -12.25 10.14 15.74
N THR A 227 -11.46 9.76 16.74
CA THR A 227 -10.13 9.20 16.50
C THR A 227 -10.22 7.80 15.91
N CYS A 228 -9.16 7.34 15.24
CA CYS A 228 -9.11 5.97 14.68
C CYS A 228 -9.37 4.89 15.76
N ILE A 229 -8.89 5.11 16.99
CA ILE A 229 -9.09 4.19 18.12
C ILE A 229 -10.57 4.18 18.55
N GLU A 230 -11.17 5.34 18.69
CA GLU A 230 -12.60 5.43 19.06
C GLU A 230 -13.50 4.78 18.02
N GLU A 231 -13.14 4.88 16.74
CA GLU A 231 -13.91 4.24 15.67
C GLU A 231 -13.87 2.70 15.77
N ILE A 232 -12.69 2.16 16.07
CA ILE A 232 -12.54 0.71 16.31
C ILE A 232 -13.29 0.29 17.58
N TRP A 233 -13.27 1.08 18.63
CA TRP A 233 -13.98 0.76 19.88
C TRP A 233 -15.51 0.82 19.76
N LYS A 234 -16.08 1.55 18.81
CA LYS A 234 -17.52 1.47 18.53
C LYS A 234 -17.95 0.06 18.13
N GLU A 235 -17.13 -0.59 17.30
CA GLU A 235 -17.41 -1.96 16.83
C GLU A 235 -16.92 -3.03 17.81
N PHE A 236 -15.83 -2.76 18.52
CA PHE A 236 -15.14 -3.71 19.42
C PHE A 236 -14.90 -3.12 20.81
N PRO A 237 -15.96 -2.83 21.58
CA PRO A 237 -15.83 -2.12 22.87
C PRO A 237 -15.11 -2.91 23.96
N SER A 238 -14.92 -4.22 23.78
CA SER A 238 -14.24 -5.11 24.72
C SER A 238 -12.71 -5.18 24.54
N TYR A 239 -12.20 -4.61 23.45
CA TYR A 239 -10.76 -4.64 23.17
C TYR A 239 -10.05 -3.48 23.87
N THR A 240 -8.82 -3.72 24.32
CA THR A 240 -7.97 -2.70 24.91
C THR A 240 -7.20 -1.93 23.82
N GLN A 241 -6.56 -0.82 24.20
CA GLN A 241 -5.76 0.00 23.26
C GLN A 241 -4.54 -0.77 22.68
N TYR A 242 -4.15 -1.89 23.30
CA TYR A 242 -2.98 -2.70 22.92
C TYR A 242 -3.35 -3.96 22.11
N GLU A 243 -4.62 -4.29 22.02
CA GLU A 243 -5.18 -5.37 21.22
C GLU A 243 -5.71 -4.85 19.87
#